data_34eab239be52e7471b663211b4628956
#
_entry.id   34eab239be52e7471b663211b4628956
#
_cell.length_a   1.000
_cell.length_b   1.000
_cell.length_c   1.000
_cell.angle_alpha   90.00
_cell.angle_beta   90.00
_cell.angle_gamma   90.00
#
_symmetry.space_group_name_H-M   'P 1'
#
loop_
_entity.id
_entity.type
_entity.pdbx_description
1 polymer ?
#
loop_
_entity_poly.entity_id
_entity_poly.type
_entity_poly.pdbx_seq_one_letter_code
_entity_poly.pdbx_strand_id
1 'polypeptide(L)'
;MIFKPKFISFDCYGTLINFEMGPTAKVLFRDRVSADRMSAFLNSFKAYRLDEVLGDWKPFYDVVGNSIQRACKAHGIECLASDTRSLYDAVPTWQPHPNVVEVLEAIAPHVPLVILSNSMVDLIPHSVAHLKAPFHAVYTAEEARPYKPRMQAFEYMFDQPGCGAGQLMHVSSSFRYDLMTASDL
;
A
#
# COMPACT_ATOMS: atom_id res chain seq x y z
N MET A 1 -14.03 4.19 30.28
CA MET A 1 -12.55 3.96 30.23
C MET A 1 -12.02 4.52 28.92
N ILE A 2 -11.02 5.41 28.91
CA ILE A 2 -10.44 5.93 27.66
C ILE A 2 -9.44 4.88 27.16
N PHE A 3 -9.62 4.41 25.93
CA PHE A 3 -8.68 3.49 25.30
C PHE A 3 -7.31 4.17 25.11
N LYS A 4 -6.26 3.52 25.58
CA LYS A 4 -4.87 3.96 25.41
C LYS A 4 -4.12 2.87 24.65
N PRO A 5 -3.86 3.03 23.36
CA PRO A 5 -3.14 2.02 22.59
C PRO A 5 -1.68 1.93 23.05
N LYS A 6 -1.12 0.72 23.01
CA LYS A 6 0.30 0.46 23.19
C LYS A 6 1.11 0.92 21.97
N PHE A 7 0.51 0.78 20.78
CA PHE A 7 1.06 1.19 19.49
C PHE A 7 -0.04 1.78 18.63
N ILE A 8 0.33 2.72 17.74
CA ILE A 8 -0.52 3.10 16.61
C ILE A 8 0.12 2.55 15.35
N SER A 9 -0.59 1.67 14.65
CA SER A 9 -0.17 1.18 13.34
C SER A 9 -0.88 1.91 12.21
N PHE A 10 -0.16 2.11 11.12
CA PHE A 10 -0.64 2.79 9.92
C PHE A 10 -0.47 1.90 8.70
N ASP A 11 -1.47 1.88 7.82
CA ASP A 11 -1.21 1.62 6.41
C ASP A 11 -0.38 2.76 5.82
N CYS A 12 0.42 2.46 4.80
CA CYS A 12 1.32 3.46 4.21
C CYS A 12 0.71 4.11 2.97
N TYR A 13 0.53 3.35 1.90
CA TYR A 13 0.16 3.88 0.59
C TYR A 13 -1.34 4.13 0.45
N GLY A 14 -1.71 5.39 0.28
CA GLY A 14 -3.09 5.88 0.27
C GLY A 14 -3.54 6.40 1.64
N THR A 15 -2.77 6.15 2.70
CA THR A 15 -3.03 6.61 4.06
C THR A 15 -2.03 7.69 4.49
N LEU A 16 -0.74 7.38 4.52
CA LEU A 16 0.33 8.32 4.83
C LEU A 16 0.95 8.93 3.57
N ILE A 17 1.14 8.11 2.55
CA ILE A 17 1.73 8.49 1.25
C ILE A 17 0.62 8.50 0.19
N ASN A 18 0.61 9.52 -0.68
CA ASN A 18 -0.28 9.55 -1.83
C ASN A 18 -0.05 8.33 -2.73
N PHE A 19 -1.11 7.58 -3.00
CA PHE A 19 -1.02 6.40 -3.86
C PHE A 19 -1.18 6.79 -5.33
N GLU A 20 -0.07 7.02 -6.03
CA GLU A 20 -0.02 7.59 -7.37
C GLU A 20 0.00 6.54 -8.51
N MET A 21 -0.27 5.26 -8.22
CA MET A 21 -0.22 4.20 -9.25
C MET A 21 -1.18 4.45 -10.41
N GLY A 22 -2.39 4.92 -10.12
CA GLY A 22 -3.37 5.28 -11.16
C GLY A 22 -2.93 6.50 -11.99
N PRO A 23 -2.61 7.63 -11.37
CA PRO A 23 -2.03 8.79 -12.06
C PRO A 23 -0.79 8.46 -12.90
N THR A 24 0.15 7.67 -12.35
CA THR A 24 1.34 7.21 -13.09
C THR A 24 0.95 6.39 -14.32
N ALA A 25 0.04 5.43 -14.18
CA ALA A 25 -0.44 4.64 -15.31
C ALA A 25 -1.16 5.52 -16.35
N LYS A 26 -1.95 6.51 -15.91
CA LYS A 26 -2.60 7.47 -16.81
C LYS A 26 -1.60 8.22 -17.68
N VAL A 27 -0.50 8.69 -17.10
CA VAL A 27 0.55 9.39 -17.84
C VAL A 27 1.26 8.44 -18.80
N LEU A 28 1.61 7.24 -18.31
CA LEU A 28 2.34 6.24 -19.10
C LEU A 28 1.55 5.75 -20.33
N PHE A 29 0.23 5.63 -20.22
CA PHE A 29 -0.63 5.09 -21.28
C PHE A 29 -1.37 6.14 -22.09
N ARG A 30 -1.15 7.44 -21.87
CA ARG A 30 -1.91 8.54 -22.50
C ARG A 30 -1.92 8.52 -24.04
N ASP A 31 -0.82 8.03 -24.63
CA ASP A 31 -0.68 7.98 -26.10
C ASP A 31 -1.20 6.65 -26.70
N ARG A 32 -1.52 5.66 -25.85
CA ARG A 32 -2.02 4.32 -26.23
C ARG A 32 -3.47 4.10 -25.85
N VAL A 33 -4.01 4.88 -24.93
CA VAL A 33 -5.41 4.80 -24.46
C VAL A 33 -6.08 6.14 -24.66
N SER A 34 -7.16 6.17 -25.45
CA SER A 34 -7.93 7.39 -25.69
C SER A 34 -8.58 7.93 -24.40
N ALA A 35 -8.82 9.24 -24.34
CA ALA A 35 -9.30 9.91 -23.14
C ALA A 35 -10.63 9.34 -22.61
N ASP A 36 -11.55 8.98 -23.50
CA ASP A 36 -12.85 8.37 -23.19
C ASP A 36 -12.74 6.96 -22.60
N ARG A 37 -11.69 6.20 -22.96
CA ARG A 37 -11.45 4.82 -22.47
C ARG A 37 -10.55 4.78 -21.24
N MET A 38 -9.82 5.84 -20.94
CA MET A 38 -8.80 5.88 -19.89
C MET A 38 -9.37 5.50 -18.50
N SER A 39 -10.55 6.00 -18.14
CA SER A 39 -11.15 5.67 -16.85
C SER A 39 -11.46 4.18 -16.71
N ALA A 40 -12.02 3.56 -17.73
CA ALA A 40 -12.32 2.13 -17.75
C ALA A 40 -11.03 1.28 -17.68
N PHE A 41 -9.99 1.66 -18.40
CA PHE A 41 -8.67 1.01 -18.36
C PHE A 41 -8.05 1.05 -16.95
N LEU A 42 -8.01 2.22 -16.32
CA LEU A 42 -7.47 2.38 -14.97
C LEU A 42 -8.28 1.61 -13.91
N ASN A 43 -9.60 1.56 -14.06
CA ASN A 43 -10.46 0.75 -13.18
C ASN A 43 -10.16 -0.74 -13.33
N SER A 44 -9.96 -1.23 -14.54
CA SER A 44 -9.54 -2.62 -14.79
C SER A 44 -8.17 -2.90 -14.16
N PHE A 45 -7.19 -2.01 -14.35
CA PHE A 45 -5.87 -2.13 -13.72
C PHE A 45 -5.96 -2.17 -12.19
N LYS A 46 -6.78 -1.31 -11.59
CA LYS A 46 -7.04 -1.31 -10.14
C LYS A 46 -7.65 -2.63 -9.66
N ALA A 47 -8.65 -3.15 -10.40
CA ALA A 47 -9.34 -4.39 -10.05
C ALA A 47 -8.39 -5.60 -10.15
N TYR A 48 -7.60 -5.68 -11.22
CA TYR A 48 -6.63 -6.77 -11.38
C TYR A 48 -5.52 -6.73 -10.33
N ARG A 49 -5.06 -5.56 -9.87
CA ARG A 49 -4.10 -5.49 -8.76
C ARG A 49 -4.68 -6.06 -7.46
N LEU A 50 -5.94 -5.79 -7.16
CA LEU A 50 -6.59 -6.40 -6.01
C LEU A 50 -6.68 -7.92 -6.17
N ASP A 51 -7.07 -8.40 -7.33
CA ASP A 51 -7.16 -9.83 -7.61
C ASP A 51 -5.78 -10.53 -7.48
N GLU A 52 -4.72 -9.91 -7.99
CA GLU A 52 -3.35 -10.45 -7.86
C GLU A 52 -2.88 -10.54 -6.39
N VAL A 53 -3.20 -9.57 -5.53
CA VAL A 53 -2.81 -9.63 -4.12
C VAL A 53 -3.66 -10.62 -3.31
N LEU A 54 -4.87 -10.95 -3.77
CA LEU A 54 -5.73 -11.99 -3.17
C LEU A 54 -5.32 -13.41 -3.57
N GLY A 55 -4.60 -13.55 -4.68
CA GLY A 55 -4.07 -14.82 -5.17
C GLY A 55 -2.87 -15.35 -4.37
N ASP A 56 -2.12 -16.25 -4.97
CA ASP A 56 -0.87 -16.75 -4.41
C ASP A 56 0.14 -15.61 -4.23
N TRP A 57 0.92 -15.70 -3.16
CA TRP A 57 1.92 -14.69 -2.86
C TRP A 57 2.95 -14.56 -4.00
N LYS A 58 3.25 -13.35 -4.38
CA LYS A 58 4.27 -12.98 -5.35
C LYS A 58 4.83 -11.59 -5.01
N PRO A 59 6.05 -11.24 -5.44
CA PRO A 59 6.59 -9.89 -5.28
C PRO A 59 5.68 -8.82 -5.89
N PHE A 60 5.68 -7.62 -5.33
CA PHE A 60 4.81 -6.53 -5.82
C PHE A 60 5.12 -6.13 -7.27
N TYR A 61 6.36 -6.30 -7.72
CA TYR A 61 6.73 -6.15 -9.13
C TYR A 61 5.87 -7.04 -10.05
N ASP A 62 5.68 -8.30 -9.67
CA ASP A 62 4.88 -9.26 -10.43
C ASP A 62 3.37 -8.94 -10.31
N VAL A 63 2.92 -8.47 -9.14
CA VAL A 63 1.53 -7.95 -8.98
C VAL A 63 1.26 -6.82 -9.96
N VAL A 64 2.15 -5.85 -10.06
CA VAL A 64 2.03 -4.73 -11.00
C VAL A 64 2.08 -5.22 -12.44
N GLY A 65 3.06 -6.08 -12.76
CA GLY A 65 3.26 -6.63 -14.10
C GLY A 65 2.06 -7.43 -14.61
N ASN A 66 1.60 -8.40 -13.83
CA ASN A 66 0.43 -9.20 -14.20
C ASN A 66 -0.82 -8.34 -14.35
N SER A 67 -1.03 -7.40 -13.45
CA SER A 67 -2.22 -6.54 -13.47
C SER A 67 -2.26 -5.63 -14.69
N ILE A 68 -1.14 -5.02 -15.06
CA ILE A 68 -1.09 -4.12 -16.21
C ILE A 68 -1.21 -4.89 -17.52
N GLN A 69 -0.58 -6.07 -17.63
CA GLN A 69 -0.73 -6.96 -18.79
C GLN A 69 -2.18 -7.41 -18.98
N ARG A 70 -2.86 -7.80 -17.90
CA ARG A 70 -4.29 -8.16 -17.91
C ARG A 70 -5.16 -7.00 -18.33
N ALA A 71 -4.89 -5.78 -17.83
CA ALA A 71 -5.62 -4.58 -18.22
C ALA A 71 -5.41 -4.25 -19.71
N CYS A 72 -4.18 -4.29 -20.19
CA CYS A 72 -3.85 -4.09 -21.59
C CYS A 72 -4.58 -5.10 -22.48
N LYS A 73 -4.52 -6.40 -22.14
CA LYS A 73 -5.23 -7.45 -22.87
C LYS A 73 -6.75 -7.23 -22.90
N ALA A 74 -7.36 -6.88 -21.76
CA ALA A 74 -8.81 -6.66 -21.68
C ALA A 74 -9.29 -5.47 -22.53
N HIS A 75 -8.43 -4.48 -22.75
CA HIS A 75 -8.76 -3.27 -23.51
C HIS A 75 -8.18 -3.25 -24.93
N GLY A 76 -7.46 -4.30 -25.35
CA GLY A 76 -6.81 -4.35 -26.67
C GLY A 76 -5.68 -3.31 -26.81
N ILE A 77 -4.95 -3.03 -25.73
CA ILE A 77 -3.85 -2.08 -25.68
C ILE A 77 -2.53 -2.84 -25.74
N GLU A 78 -1.55 -2.31 -26.47
CA GLU A 78 -0.19 -2.84 -26.43
C GLU A 78 0.43 -2.63 -25.05
N CYS A 79 0.98 -3.71 -24.49
CA CYS A 79 1.74 -3.68 -23.23
C CYS A 79 3.22 -3.85 -23.56
N LEU A 80 4.03 -2.86 -23.20
CA LEU A 80 5.48 -2.88 -23.40
C LEU A 80 6.18 -3.53 -22.22
N ALA A 81 7.31 -4.19 -22.46
CA ALA A 81 8.12 -4.79 -21.38
C ALA A 81 8.58 -3.77 -20.32
N SER A 82 8.76 -2.50 -20.73
CA SER A 82 9.13 -1.40 -19.82
C SER A 82 8.00 -0.88 -18.95
N ASP A 83 6.73 -1.17 -19.25
CA ASP A 83 5.59 -0.58 -18.54
C ASP A 83 5.58 -0.97 -17.06
N THR A 84 5.82 -2.23 -16.75
CA THR A 84 5.91 -2.72 -15.37
C THR A 84 7.01 -2.00 -14.60
N ARG A 85 8.20 -1.89 -15.20
CA ARG A 85 9.34 -1.22 -14.59
C ARG A 85 9.04 0.26 -14.32
N SER A 86 8.47 0.97 -15.30
CA SER A 86 8.12 2.38 -15.16
C SER A 86 7.10 2.62 -14.05
N LEU A 87 6.12 1.72 -13.88
CA LEU A 87 5.14 1.80 -12.80
C LEU A 87 5.76 1.50 -11.43
N TYR A 88 6.64 0.49 -11.34
CA TYR A 88 7.31 0.10 -10.10
C TYR A 88 8.29 1.17 -9.63
N ASP A 89 9.13 1.67 -10.52
CA ASP A 89 10.17 2.65 -10.23
C ASP A 89 9.59 4.05 -9.87
N ALA A 90 8.32 4.30 -10.14
CA ALA A 90 7.64 5.50 -9.68
C ALA A 90 7.31 5.49 -8.17
N VAL A 91 7.17 4.31 -7.54
CA VAL A 91 6.76 4.20 -6.13
C VAL A 91 7.66 4.99 -5.18
N PRO A 92 8.99 4.94 -5.26
CA PRO A 92 9.88 5.72 -4.40
C PRO A 92 9.70 7.24 -4.47
N THR A 93 9.07 7.76 -5.52
CA THR A 93 8.90 9.22 -5.73
C THR A 93 7.64 9.78 -5.07
N TRP A 94 6.73 8.94 -4.60
CA TRP A 94 5.46 9.37 -4.04
C TRP A 94 5.63 10.10 -2.71
N GLN A 95 4.88 11.18 -2.55
CA GLN A 95 5.02 12.09 -1.42
C GLN A 95 3.92 11.86 -0.36
N PRO A 96 4.14 12.25 0.90
CA PRO A 96 3.12 12.25 1.93
C PRO A 96 1.89 13.07 1.55
N HIS A 97 0.73 12.70 2.10
CA HIS A 97 -0.41 13.59 2.09
C HIS A 97 -0.11 14.88 2.87
N PRO A 98 -0.78 16.01 2.57
CA PRO A 98 -0.64 17.24 3.34
C PRO A 98 -0.84 16.99 4.84
N ASN A 99 -0.04 17.63 5.67
CA ASN A 99 -0.06 17.60 7.13
C ASN A 99 0.31 16.26 7.79
N VAL A 100 0.56 15.18 7.04
CA VAL A 100 0.91 13.87 7.63
C VAL A 100 2.20 13.94 8.44
N VAL A 101 3.24 14.59 7.91
CA VAL A 101 4.54 14.71 8.60
C VAL A 101 4.36 15.42 9.94
N GLU A 102 3.67 16.55 9.95
CA GLU A 102 3.39 17.35 11.16
C GLU A 102 2.60 16.55 12.20
N VAL A 103 1.59 15.79 11.77
CA VAL A 103 0.79 14.95 12.68
C VAL A 103 1.64 13.81 13.25
N LEU A 104 2.44 13.13 12.43
CA LEU A 104 3.32 12.06 12.91
C LEU A 104 4.35 12.57 13.91
N GLU A 105 4.96 13.74 13.65
CA GLU A 105 5.88 14.39 14.59
C GLU A 105 5.21 14.74 15.92
N ALA A 106 3.95 15.18 15.89
CA ALA A 106 3.20 15.54 17.10
C ALA A 106 2.82 14.32 17.95
N ILE A 107 2.50 13.17 17.33
CA ILE A 107 2.04 11.99 18.10
C ILE A 107 3.18 11.04 18.51
N ALA A 108 4.29 11.01 17.76
CA ALA A 108 5.41 10.10 18.03
C ALA A 108 5.99 10.17 19.45
N PRO A 109 6.06 11.33 20.13
CA PRO A 109 6.53 11.40 21.51
C PRO A 109 5.58 10.73 22.53
N HIS A 110 4.34 10.47 22.16
CA HIS A 110 3.30 10.01 23.08
C HIS A 110 2.97 8.51 22.95
N VAL A 111 3.24 7.92 21.78
CA VAL A 111 2.95 6.52 21.48
C VAL A 111 3.85 6.02 20.35
N PRO A 112 4.40 4.80 20.44
CA PRO A 112 5.20 4.22 19.37
C PRO A 112 4.38 4.03 18.10
N LEU A 113 4.95 4.45 16.94
CA LEU A 113 4.33 4.37 15.62
C LEU A 113 4.85 3.15 14.88
N VAL A 114 3.95 2.45 14.20
CA VAL A 114 4.25 1.25 13.41
C VAL A 114 3.66 1.41 12.01
N ILE A 115 4.32 0.88 11.00
CA ILE A 115 3.76 0.72 9.65
C ILE A 115 3.48 -0.76 9.40
N LEU A 116 2.30 -1.07 8.83
CA LEU A 116 1.97 -2.34 8.20
C LEU A 116 1.55 -2.08 6.75
N SER A 117 2.41 -2.40 5.79
CA SER A 117 2.22 -2.01 4.39
C SER A 117 2.27 -3.20 3.43
N ASN A 118 1.40 -3.16 2.41
CA ASN A 118 1.48 -4.04 1.24
C ASN A 118 2.65 -3.64 0.31
N SER A 119 3.83 -3.48 0.87
CA SER A 119 5.05 -3.04 0.21
C SER A 119 6.15 -4.10 0.25
N MET A 120 7.25 -3.80 -0.42
CA MET A 120 8.48 -4.58 -0.44
C MET A 120 9.57 -3.88 0.37
N VAL A 121 10.56 -4.65 0.81
CA VAL A 121 11.67 -4.14 1.62
C VAL A 121 12.57 -3.15 0.89
N ASP A 122 12.59 -3.20 -0.44
CA ASP A 122 13.33 -2.25 -1.28
C ASP A 122 12.57 -0.94 -1.53
N LEU A 123 11.24 -0.92 -1.41
CA LEU A 123 10.39 0.25 -1.68
C LEU A 123 10.10 1.09 -0.43
N ILE A 124 9.78 0.43 0.68
CA ILE A 124 9.25 1.12 1.87
C ILE A 124 10.23 2.11 2.51
N PRO A 125 11.57 1.92 2.49
CA PRO A 125 12.50 2.88 3.06
C PRO A 125 12.41 4.29 2.45
N HIS A 126 12.10 4.39 1.15
CA HIS A 126 11.92 5.67 0.48
C HIS A 126 10.72 6.44 1.05
N SER A 127 9.60 5.75 1.25
CA SER A 127 8.40 6.34 1.85
C SER A 127 8.63 6.74 3.30
N VAL A 128 9.31 5.92 4.10
CA VAL A 128 9.66 6.23 5.49
C VAL A 128 10.55 7.48 5.57
N ALA A 129 11.51 7.62 4.64
CA ALA A 129 12.35 8.81 4.57
C ALA A 129 11.55 10.10 4.29
N HIS A 130 10.51 10.03 3.45
CA HIS A 130 9.61 11.16 3.19
C HIS A 130 8.74 11.52 4.39
N LEU A 131 8.35 10.55 5.21
CA LEU A 131 7.49 10.73 6.39
C LEU A 131 8.22 11.40 7.56
N LYS A 132 9.55 11.34 7.64
CA LYS A 132 10.41 12.00 8.63
C LYS A 132 10.07 11.70 10.10
N ALA A 133 9.28 10.68 10.38
CA ALA A 133 8.86 10.33 11.74
C ALA A 133 9.67 9.14 12.27
N PRO A 134 9.87 9.06 13.60
CA PRO A 134 10.55 7.93 14.22
C PRO A 134 9.59 6.74 14.37
N PHE A 135 9.49 5.91 13.34
CA PHE A 135 8.74 4.67 13.43
C PHE A 135 9.47 3.66 14.30
N HIS A 136 8.74 3.08 15.25
CA HIS A 136 9.24 1.99 16.12
C HIS A 136 9.50 0.73 15.30
N ALA A 137 8.63 0.42 14.33
CA ALA A 137 8.77 -0.71 13.43
C ALA A 137 8.05 -0.45 12.09
N VAL A 138 8.52 -1.12 11.05
CA VAL A 138 7.94 -1.09 9.71
C VAL A 138 7.86 -2.52 9.21
N TYR A 139 6.64 -3.00 8.97
CA TYR A 139 6.36 -4.36 8.50
C TYR A 139 5.82 -4.33 7.08
N THR A 140 6.33 -5.21 6.26
CA THR A 140 5.99 -5.31 4.84
C THR A 140 5.27 -6.61 4.51
N ALA A 141 4.54 -6.63 3.39
CA ALA A 141 3.96 -7.87 2.88
C ALA A 141 5.04 -8.88 2.47
N GLU A 142 6.24 -8.42 2.11
CA GLU A 142 7.37 -9.30 1.79
C GLU A 142 7.83 -10.11 3.00
N GLU A 143 7.82 -9.50 4.19
CA GLU A 143 8.19 -10.16 5.45
C GLU A 143 7.05 -11.01 5.99
N ALA A 144 5.83 -10.45 6.01
CA ALA A 144 4.64 -11.11 6.57
C ALA A 144 4.19 -12.32 5.72
N ARG A 145 4.34 -12.22 4.40
CA ARG A 145 3.85 -13.25 3.46
C ARG A 145 2.51 -13.86 3.84
N PRO A 146 1.47 -13.10 3.91
CA PRO A 146 0.76 -12.56 2.74
C PRO A 146 0.62 -11.03 2.69
N TYR A 147 -0.08 -10.58 1.65
CA TYR A 147 -0.64 -9.22 1.55
C TYR A 147 -1.88 -9.06 2.44
N LYS A 148 -2.11 -7.85 2.97
CA LYS A 148 -3.45 -7.42 3.41
C LYS A 148 -4.42 -7.52 2.23
N PRO A 149 -5.67 -7.93 2.43
CA PRO A 149 -6.43 -7.97 3.68
C PRO A 149 -6.38 -9.30 4.44
N ARG A 150 -5.45 -10.20 4.17
CA ARG A 150 -5.39 -11.47 4.92
C ARG A 150 -5.02 -11.22 6.39
N MET A 151 -5.74 -11.88 7.32
CA MET A 151 -5.51 -11.74 8.77
C MET A 151 -4.07 -12.04 9.17
N GLN A 152 -3.43 -13.01 8.54
CA GLN A 152 -2.03 -13.38 8.79
C GLN A 152 -1.05 -12.20 8.65
N ALA A 153 -1.35 -11.20 7.83
CA ALA A 153 -0.51 -10.00 7.74
C ALA A 153 -0.59 -9.17 9.03
N PHE A 154 -1.75 -9.10 9.65
CA PHE A 154 -1.96 -8.44 10.95
C PHE A 154 -1.42 -9.27 12.11
N GLU A 155 -1.64 -10.59 12.07
CA GLU A 155 -1.09 -11.54 13.04
C GLU A 155 0.42 -11.46 13.09
N TYR A 156 1.09 -11.42 11.92
CA TYR A 156 2.52 -11.17 11.84
C TYR A 156 2.93 -9.88 12.57
N MET A 157 2.21 -8.78 12.35
CA MET A 157 2.48 -7.51 13.04
C MET A 157 2.28 -7.64 14.56
N PHE A 158 1.26 -8.38 15.02
CA PHE A 158 1.01 -8.55 16.47
C PHE A 158 2.09 -9.40 17.16
N ASP A 159 2.61 -10.41 16.49
CA ASP A 159 3.63 -11.32 17.03
C ASP A 159 4.97 -10.62 17.28
N GLN A 160 5.32 -9.63 16.45
CA GLN A 160 6.62 -8.95 16.55
C GLN A 160 6.78 -8.16 17.87
N PRO A 161 5.87 -7.25 18.27
CA PRO A 161 5.92 -6.55 19.56
C PRO A 161 5.28 -7.35 20.72
N GLY A 162 4.77 -8.57 20.46
CA GLY A 162 4.08 -9.38 21.47
C GLY A 162 2.82 -8.68 22.03
N CYS A 163 2.00 -8.11 21.16
CA CYS A 163 0.75 -7.45 21.57
C CYS A 163 -0.46 -8.03 20.82
N GLY A 164 -1.62 -8.04 21.49
CA GLY A 164 -2.89 -8.42 20.86
C GLY A 164 -3.59 -7.24 20.20
N ALA A 165 -4.58 -7.54 19.34
CA ALA A 165 -5.37 -6.54 18.61
C ALA A 165 -5.97 -5.48 19.53
N GLY A 166 -6.51 -5.85 20.70
CA GLY A 166 -7.08 -4.93 21.68
C GLY A 166 -6.10 -3.95 22.34
N GLN A 167 -4.81 -4.00 22.03
CA GLN A 167 -3.77 -3.10 22.53
C GLN A 167 -3.23 -2.14 21.47
N LEU A 168 -3.74 -2.24 20.23
CA LEU A 168 -3.25 -1.52 19.06
C LEU A 168 -4.38 -0.70 18.44
N MET A 169 -4.08 0.51 17.98
CA MET A 169 -4.96 1.31 17.14
C MET A 169 -4.45 1.24 15.71
N HIS A 170 -5.28 0.76 14.78
CA HIS A 170 -4.92 0.74 13.35
C HIS A 170 -5.59 1.90 12.60
N VAL A 171 -4.80 2.62 11.81
CA VAL A 171 -5.23 3.77 11.02
C VAL A 171 -5.02 3.49 9.54
N SER A 172 -6.08 3.56 8.76
CA SER A 172 -6.03 3.38 7.32
C SER A 172 -7.17 4.12 6.62
N SER A 173 -6.91 4.60 5.40
CA SER A 173 -7.92 5.08 4.46
C SER A 173 -8.60 3.93 3.68
N SER A 174 -8.06 2.72 3.76
CA SER A 174 -8.50 1.57 2.99
C SER A 174 -9.47 0.70 3.76
N PHE A 175 -10.76 0.80 3.44
CA PHE A 175 -11.74 -0.14 3.99
C PHE A 175 -11.45 -1.58 3.58
N ARG A 176 -11.11 -1.79 2.31
CA ARG A 176 -10.96 -3.12 1.70
C ARG A 176 -9.70 -3.87 2.12
N TYR A 177 -8.58 -3.17 2.24
CA TYR A 177 -7.30 -3.80 2.59
C TYR A 177 -7.06 -3.88 4.09
N ASP A 178 -7.69 -3.00 4.87
CA ASP A 178 -7.36 -2.83 6.29
C ASP A 178 -8.55 -2.90 7.22
N LEU A 179 -9.52 -1.96 7.09
CA LEU A 179 -10.51 -1.74 8.13
C LEU A 179 -11.49 -2.90 8.29
N MET A 180 -11.85 -3.61 7.22
CA MET A 180 -12.66 -4.84 7.34
C MET A 180 -11.94 -5.87 8.20
N THR A 181 -10.71 -6.21 7.86
CA THR A 181 -9.93 -7.23 8.60
C THR A 181 -9.63 -6.78 10.02
N ALA A 182 -9.28 -5.50 10.20
CA ALA A 182 -9.02 -4.96 11.55
C ALA A 182 -10.26 -4.95 12.46
N SER A 183 -11.46 -4.91 11.87
CA SER A 183 -12.74 -5.01 12.61
C SER A 183 -13.06 -6.45 13.04
N ASP A 184 -12.52 -7.44 12.33
CA ASP A 184 -12.77 -8.86 12.59
C ASP A 184 -11.75 -9.46 13.59
N LEU A 185 -10.70 -8.72 13.94
CA LEU A 185 -9.63 -9.08 14.88
C LEU A 185 -9.82 -8.45 16.26
#